data_47269212b0db4530be47d9e021d23245
#
_entry.id   47269212b0db4530be47d9e021d23245
#
_cell.length_a   1.000
_cell.length_b   1.000
_cell.length_c   1.000
_cell.angle_alpha   90.00
_cell.angle_beta   90.00
_cell.angle_gamma   90.00
#
_symmetry.space_group_name_H-M   'P 1'
#
loop_
_entity.id
_entity.type
_entity.pdbx_description
1 polymer ?
#
loop_
_entity_poly.entity_id
_entity_poly.type
_entity_poly.pdbx_seq_one_letter_code
_entity_poly.pdbx_strand_id
1 'polypeptide(L)'
;QNPYWIKNRVTNTNKRYRAMASLSASLKINDWLTLQARGNADYVSDKFDQKMYASTAPNITGTYNEKSNGRYVWSESEQFQIYADVMAMFNKTWNKWSLNAAVGTSINKNKVNSLMLDSKIASLYKPNLFTVANIVMGSNASINQEIDQRRTIQSVFGTAQIGFDEALYLDITARNDWSSTLAHTESMNSGFFYPSVGLSWIINNSLKLPEWISFGKVRGS
;
A
#
# COMPACT_ATOMS: atom_id res chain seq x y z
N GLN A 1 -37.62 6.69 8.44
CA GLN A 1 -37.04 6.80 9.79
C GLN A 1 -36.66 8.24 10.07
N ASN A 2 -36.94 8.73 11.31
CA ASN A 2 -36.60 10.08 11.73
C ASN A 2 -35.04 10.27 11.73
N PRO A 3 -34.49 11.38 11.20
CA PRO A 3 -33.04 11.66 11.20
C PRO A 3 -32.40 11.63 12.58
N TYR A 4 -33.10 12.08 13.61
CA TYR A 4 -32.62 12.01 15.01
C TYR A 4 -32.48 10.56 15.49
N TRP A 5 -33.34 9.65 15.05
CA TRP A 5 -33.20 8.23 15.33
C TRP A 5 -31.91 7.69 14.69
N ILE A 6 -31.70 7.96 13.40
CA ILE A 6 -30.52 7.48 12.69
C ILE A 6 -29.24 7.99 13.39
N LYS A 7 -29.18 9.28 13.68
CA LYS A 7 -28.01 9.89 14.33
C LYS A 7 -27.67 9.26 15.68
N ASN A 8 -28.67 8.88 16.48
CA ASN A 8 -28.46 8.41 17.85
C ASN A 8 -28.56 6.90 18.00
N ARG A 9 -29.15 6.18 17.05
CA ARG A 9 -29.44 4.75 17.14
C ARG A 9 -28.81 3.91 16.03
N VAL A 10 -28.14 4.53 15.08
CA VAL A 10 -27.29 3.88 14.09
C VAL A 10 -25.89 4.47 14.23
N THR A 11 -25.08 3.84 15.05
CA THR A 11 -23.76 4.37 15.42
C THR A 11 -22.65 3.53 14.83
N ASN A 12 -21.63 4.21 14.30
CA ASN A 12 -20.42 3.60 13.80
C ASN A 12 -19.23 4.18 14.56
N THR A 13 -18.37 3.32 15.07
CA THR A 13 -17.12 3.72 15.69
C THR A 13 -15.98 3.03 14.93
N ASN A 14 -15.02 3.82 14.44
CA ASN A 14 -13.81 3.31 13.82
C ASN A 14 -12.62 3.83 14.61
N LYS A 15 -11.74 2.93 15.07
CA LYS A 15 -10.52 3.25 15.79
C LYS A 15 -9.34 2.67 15.03
N ARG A 16 -8.38 3.51 14.68
CA ARG A 16 -7.12 3.09 14.05
C ARG A 16 -5.95 3.44 14.93
N TYR A 17 -5.12 2.46 15.16
CA TYR A 17 -3.79 2.63 15.74
C TYR A 17 -2.75 2.28 14.69
N ARG A 18 -1.75 3.13 14.53
CA ARG A 18 -0.65 2.90 13.59
C ARG A 18 0.66 3.25 14.24
N ALA A 19 1.61 2.36 14.10
CA ALA A 19 3.00 2.57 14.49
C ALA A 19 3.91 2.35 13.29
N MET A 20 4.82 3.30 13.05
CA MET A 20 5.78 3.22 11.95
C MET A 20 7.19 3.43 12.50
N ALA A 21 8.12 2.63 12.00
CA ALA A 21 9.55 2.78 12.28
C ALA A 21 10.32 2.72 10.96
N SER A 22 11.32 3.59 10.81
CA SER A 22 12.20 3.63 9.65
C SER A 22 13.65 3.73 10.11
N LEU A 23 14.51 2.94 9.48
CA LEU A 23 15.94 2.99 9.68
C LEU A 23 16.63 3.06 8.33
N SER A 24 17.64 3.92 8.20
CA SER A 24 18.50 3.98 7.04
C SER A 24 19.95 4.10 7.44
N ALA A 25 20.83 3.42 6.71
CA ALA A 25 22.25 3.51 6.85
C ALA A 25 22.87 3.73 5.48
N SER A 26 23.84 4.64 5.39
CA SER A 26 24.62 4.90 4.18
C SER A 26 26.10 4.84 4.48
N LEU A 27 26.83 4.12 3.66
CA LEU A 27 28.27 3.97 3.75
C LEU A 27 28.91 4.47 2.46
N LYS A 28 29.59 5.59 2.53
CA LYS A 28 30.40 6.11 1.42
C LYS A 28 31.69 5.29 1.33
N ILE A 29 31.82 4.48 0.29
CA ILE A 29 33.00 3.65 0.04
C ILE A 29 34.13 4.51 -0.53
N ASN A 30 33.77 5.35 -1.50
CA ASN A 30 34.67 6.33 -2.12
C ASN A 30 33.80 7.47 -2.73
N ASP A 31 34.42 8.37 -3.51
CA ASP A 31 33.72 9.57 -4.03
C ASP A 31 32.66 9.27 -5.09
N TRP A 32 32.64 8.08 -5.67
CA TRP A 32 31.71 7.69 -6.73
C TRP A 32 30.80 6.51 -6.34
N LEU A 33 31.03 5.84 -5.19
CA LEU A 33 30.27 4.69 -4.75
C LEU A 33 29.77 4.85 -3.31
N THR A 34 28.47 4.75 -3.14
CA THR A 34 27.82 4.71 -1.83
C THR A 34 26.94 3.46 -1.73
N LEU A 35 27.06 2.73 -0.64
CA LEU A 35 26.13 1.66 -0.28
C LEU A 35 25.06 2.23 0.65
N GLN A 36 23.80 1.86 0.41
CA GLN A 36 22.69 2.26 1.27
C GLN A 36 21.84 1.03 1.62
N ALA A 37 21.45 0.95 2.88
CA ALA A 37 20.46 0.00 3.36
C ALA A 37 19.32 0.76 4.04
N ARG A 38 18.08 0.36 3.78
CA ARG A 38 16.87 0.95 4.38
C ARG A 38 15.95 -0.15 4.89
N GLY A 39 15.30 0.10 6.00
CA GLY A 39 14.28 -0.77 6.57
C GLY A 39 13.12 0.05 7.10
N ASN A 40 11.90 -0.39 6.83
CA ASN A 40 10.68 0.20 7.33
C ASN A 40 9.80 -0.90 7.90
N ALA A 41 9.19 -0.63 9.06
CA ALA A 41 8.15 -1.45 9.66
C ALA A 41 6.91 -0.59 9.86
N ASP A 42 5.75 -1.11 9.50
CA ASP A 42 4.46 -0.45 9.65
C ASP A 42 3.46 -1.43 10.24
N TYR A 43 2.88 -1.07 11.37
CA TYR A 43 1.82 -1.83 12.04
C TYR A 43 0.56 -0.98 12.09
N VAL A 44 -0.53 -1.56 11.62
CA VAL A 44 -1.87 -0.95 11.64
C VAL A 44 -2.82 -1.90 12.34
N SER A 45 -3.58 -1.39 13.31
CA SER A 45 -4.69 -2.10 13.94
C SER A 45 -5.96 -1.26 13.78
N ASP A 46 -6.94 -1.83 13.10
CA ASP A 46 -8.25 -1.24 12.86
C ASP A 46 -9.32 -1.99 13.64
N LYS A 47 -10.15 -1.25 14.37
CA LYS A 47 -11.31 -1.79 15.07
C LYS A 47 -12.55 -1.03 14.61
N PHE A 48 -13.54 -1.77 14.13
CA PHE A 48 -14.82 -1.23 13.69
C PHE A 48 -15.94 -1.83 14.53
N ASP A 49 -16.84 -0.96 14.99
CA ASP A 49 -18.00 -1.31 15.81
C ASP A 49 -19.21 -0.55 15.27
N GLN A 50 -20.22 -1.26 14.75
CA GLN A 50 -21.45 -0.69 14.27
C GLN A 50 -22.63 -1.26 15.05
N LYS A 51 -23.48 -0.38 15.58
CA LYS A 51 -24.66 -0.70 16.35
C LYS A 51 -25.87 -0.10 15.71
N MET A 52 -26.84 -0.92 15.36
CA MET A 52 -28.14 -0.52 14.88
C MET A 52 -29.18 -1.03 15.87
N TYR A 53 -29.85 -0.12 16.56
CA TYR A 53 -30.78 -0.45 17.64
C TYR A 53 -32.03 -1.14 17.13
N ALA A 54 -32.70 -1.91 18.02
CA ALA A 54 -34.00 -2.47 17.77
C ALA A 54 -35.00 -1.39 17.34
N SER A 55 -35.96 -1.74 16.48
CA SER A 55 -36.91 -0.82 15.87
C SER A 55 -36.31 0.17 14.86
N THR A 56 -35.06 0.01 14.46
CA THR A 56 -34.55 0.69 13.27
C THR A 56 -35.17 0.08 12.02
N ALA A 57 -35.59 0.92 11.07
CA ALA A 57 -36.26 0.46 9.86
C ALA A 57 -35.48 -0.60 9.09
N PRO A 58 -36.12 -1.65 8.55
CA PRO A 58 -35.48 -2.76 7.88
C PRO A 58 -34.60 -2.36 6.70
N ASN A 59 -34.96 -1.34 5.94
CA ASN A 59 -34.18 -0.79 4.84
C ASN A 59 -32.84 -0.16 5.28
N ILE A 60 -32.70 0.18 6.56
CA ILE A 60 -31.44 0.70 7.14
C ILE A 60 -30.63 -0.44 7.74
N THR A 61 -31.28 -1.35 8.47
CA THR A 61 -30.58 -2.49 9.10
C THR A 61 -30.22 -3.59 8.12
N GLY A 62 -30.89 -3.66 6.98
CA GLY A 62 -30.81 -4.80 6.05
C GLY A 62 -31.45 -6.05 6.63
N THR A 63 -32.40 -5.92 7.56
CA THR A 63 -33.18 -7.04 8.15
C THR A 63 -34.51 -7.15 7.46
N TYR A 64 -35.12 -8.34 7.48
CA TYR A 64 -36.48 -8.55 6.91
C TYR A 64 -37.60 -8.27 7.92
N ASN A 65 -37.27 -8.01 9.17
CA ASN A 65 -38.26 -7.91 10.24
C ASN A 65 -38.17 -6.56 10.94
N GLU A 66 -39.27 -5.82 10.95
CA GLU A 66 -39.42 -4.54 11.66
C GLU A 66 -39.27 -4.69 13.21
N LYS A 67 -39.48 -5.88 13.72
CA LYS A 67 -39.32 -6.22 15.15
C LYS A 67 -37.94 -6.80 15.45
N SER A 68 -36.94 -6.55 14.61
CA SER A 68 -35.57 -7.04 14.87
C SER A 68 -35.03 -6.48 16.18
N ASN A 69 -34.30 -7.29 16.92
CA ASN A 69 -33.60 -6.89 18.15
C ASN A 69 -32.40 -6.00 17.92
N GLY A 70 -32.18 -5.56 16.66
CA GLY A 70 -31.06 -4.75 16.23
C GLY A 70 -30.03 -5.54 15.43
N ARG A 71 -29.05 -4.84 14.88
CA ARG A 71 -27.92 -5.44 14.16
C ARG A 71 -26.62 -4.99 14.79
N TYR A 72 -25.70 -5.91 14.91
CA TYR A 72 -24.35 -5.66 15.42
C TYR A 72 -23.32 -6.13 14.40
N VAL A 73 -22.41 -5.23 14.03
CA VAL A 73 -21.25 -5.54 13.22
C VAL A 73 -20.00 -5.19 14.02
N TRP A 74 -19.11 -6.14 14.18
CA TRP A 74 -17.83 -5.94 14.81
C TRP A 74 -16.72 -6.49 13.91
N SER A 75 -15.66 -5.71 13.77
CA SER A 75 -14.51 -6.11 12.97
C SER A 75 -13.21 -5.64 13.60
N GLU A 76 -12.22 -6.49 13.56
CA GLU A 76 -10.83 -6.18 13.89
C GLU A 76 -9.94 -6.66 12.78
N SER A 77 -8.97 -5.81 12.38
CA SER A 77 -7.97 -6.12 11.37
C SER A 77 -6.61 -5.63 11.83
N GLU A 78 -5.62 -6.49 11.77
CA GLU A 78 -4.23 -6.16 12.05
C GLU A 78 -3.40 -6.40 10.79
N GLN A 79 -2.64 -5.40 10.40
CA GLN A 79 -1.71 -5.48 9.28
C GLN A 79 -0.31 -5.14 9.76
N PHE A 80 0.63 -5.99 9.41
CA PHE A 80 2.05 -5.77 9.65
C PHE A 80 2.81 -5.85 8.33
N GLN A 81 3.49 -4.76 7.99
CA GLN A 81 4.31 -4.67 6.79
C GLN A 81 5.77 -4.41 7.15
N ILE A 82 6.67 -5.14 6.52
CA ILE A 82 8.11 -4.90 6.55
C ILE A 82 8.57 -4.67 5.11
N TYR A 83 9.30 -3.58 4.91
CA TYR A 83 10.04 -3.32 3.69
C TYR A 83 11.52 -3.14 4.03
N ALA A 84 12.38 -3.79 3.27
CA ALA A 84 13.81 -3.56 3.35
C ALA A 84 14.43 -3.55 1.95
N ASP A 85 15.43 -2.71 1.76
CA ASP A 85 16.25 -2.68 0.54
C ASP A 85 17.71 -2.45 0.85
N VAL A 86 18.55 -2.91 -0.08
CA VAL A 86 19.98 -2.61 -0.11
C VAL A 86 20.31 -2.22 -1.54
N MET A 87 21.06 -1.12 -1.70
CA MET A 87 21.45 -0.62 -3.01
C MET A 87 22.88 -0.08 -3.03
N ALA A 88 23.51 -0.22 -4.16
CA ALA A 88 24.76 0.45 -4.51
C ALA A 88 24.45 1.62 -5.44
N MET A 89 24.86 2.80 -5.06
CA MET A 89 24.67 4.04 -5.81
C MET A 89 26.01 4.50 -6.37
N PHE A 90 26.01 4.74 -7.67
CA PHE A 90 27.17 5.20 -8.43
C PHE A 90 26.91 6.62 -8.91
N ASN A 91 27.82 7.53 -8.63
CA ASN A 91 27.75 8.90 -9.08
C ASN A 91 29.14 9.34 -9.51
N LYS A 92 29.32 9.58 -10.79
CA LYS A 92 30.63 9.97 -11.32
C LYS A 92 30.46 10.87 -12.53
N THR A 93 31.25 11.94 -12.57
CA THR A 93 31.38 12.82 -13.71
C THR A 93 32.83 12.74 -14.22
N TRP A 94 32.97 12.61 -15.53
CA TRP A 94 34.27 12.62 -16.19
C TRP A 94 34.16 13.36 -17.54
N ASN A 95 34.94 14.40 -17.69
CA ASN A 95 34.88 15.24 -18.87
C ASN A 95 33.47 15.78 -19.12
N LYS A 96 32.86 15.46 -20.27
CA LYS A 96 31.50 15.82 -20.66
C LYS A 96 30.43 14.79 -20.26
N TRP A 97 30.84 13.68 -19.66
CA TRP A 97 29.92 12.60 -19.28
C TRP A 97 29.61 12.61 -17.79
N SER A 98 28.38 12.34 -17.46
CA SER A 98 27.94 12.05 -16.09
C SER A 98 27.17 10.74 -16.02
N LEU A 99 27.39 9.98 -14.95
CA LEU A 99 26.66 8.75 -14.66
C LEU A 99 26.11 8.84 -13.25
N ASN A 100 24.78 8.74 -13.14
CA ASN A 100 24.09 8.46 -11.88
C ASN A 100 23.39 7.11 -12.04
N ALA A 101 23.80 6.11 -11.28
CA ALA A 101 23.22 4.79 -11.39
C ALA A 101 22.99 4.20 -9.99
N ALA A 102 22.01 3.34 -9.87
CA ALA A 102 21.78 2.54 -8.69
C ALA A 102 21.37 1.12 -9.09
N VAL A 103 21.89 0.14 -8.36
CA VAL A 103 21.46 -1.25 -8.46
C VAL A 103 21.16 -1.76 -7.06
N GLY A 104 20.08 -2.50 -6.91
CA GLY A 104 19.67 -2.95 -5.59
C GLY A 104 18.68 -4.09 -5.60
N THR A 105 18.40 -4.56 -4.41
CA THR A 105 17.39 -5.58 -4.15
C THR A 105 16.51 -5.13 -3.01
N SER A 106 15.23 -5.53 -3.03
CA SER A 106 14.29 -5.23 -1.97
C SER A 106 13.40 -6.41 -1.64
N ILE A 107 12.90 -6.41 -0.42
CA ILE A 107 11.88 -7.34 0.05
C ILE A 107 10.74 -6.56 0.71
N ASN A 108 9.52 -6.91 0.34
CA ASN A 108 8.30 -6.41 0.97
C ASN A 108 7.50 -7.59 1.49
N LYS A 109 7.28 -7.65 2.80
CA LYS A 109 6.45 -8.66 3.46
C LYS A 109 5.25 -7.99 4.07
N ASN A 110 4.07 -8.48 3.73
CA ASN A 110 2.80 -8.05 4.33
C ASN A 110 2.12 -9.24 4.97
N LYS A 111 1.63 -9.04 6.19
CA LYS A 111 0.85 -10.01 6.96
C LYS A 111 -0.43 -9.35 7.41
N VAL A 112 -1.57 -10.02 7.20
CA VAL A 112 -2.89 -9.55 7.61
C VAL A 112 -3.57 -10.63 8.44
N ASN A 113 -4.13 -10.22 9.57
CA ASN A 113 -5.12 -10.99 10.33
C ASN A 113 -6.38 -10.15 10.40
N SER A 114 -7.53 -10.75 10.14
CA SER A 114 -8.80 -10.06 10.29
C SER A 114 -9.90 -10.99 10.80
N LEU A 115 -10.80 -10.40 11.58
CA LEU A 115 -12.04 -11.06 12.01
C LEU A 115 -13.18 -10.05 11.89
N MET A 116 -14.22 -10.44 11.18
CA MET A 116 -15.46 -9.68 11.06
C MET A 116 -16.64 -10.57 11.46
N LEU A 117 -17.48 -10.03 12.29
CA LEU A 117 -18.73 -10.62 12.74
C LEU A 117 -19.87 -9.67 12.40
N ASP A 118 -20.90 -10.18 11.76
CA ASP A 118 -22.09 -9.41 11.37
C ASP A 118 -23.34 -10.23 11.64
N SER A 119 -24.19 -9.75 12.54
CA SER A 119 -25.45 -10.42 12.85
C SER A 119 -26.42 -10.43 11.66
N LYS A 120 -26.25 -9.52 10.67
CA LYS A 120 -27.14 -9.39 9.51
C LYS A 120 -28.63 -9.50 9.89
N ILE A 121 -29.35 -10.32 9.13
CA ILE A 121 -30.79 -10.57 9.33
C ILE A 121 -31.08 -11.51 10.51
N ALA A 122 -30.08 -12.23 11.02
CA ALA A 122 -30.25 -13.10 12.19
C ALA A 122 -30.57 -12.33 13.46
N SER A 123 -30.20 -11.02 13.48
CA SER A 123 -30.47 -10.14 14.61
C SER A 123 -29.69 -10.55 15.89
N LEU A 124 -30.21 -10.14 17.02
CA LEU A 124 -29.64 -10.38 18.35
C LEU A 124 -30.60 -11.19 19.21
N TYR A 125 -30.11 -11.99 20.15
CA TYR A 125 -30.95 -12.71 21.12
C TYR A 125 -31.72 -11.71 22.02
N LYS A 126 -30.99 -10.74 22.58
CA LYS A 126 -31.58 -9.69 23.43
C LYS A 126 -31.46 -8.33 22.71
N PRO A 127 -32.55 -7.53 22.72
CA PRO A 127 -32.56 -6.25 22.02
C PRO A 127 -31.51 -5.30 22.62
N ASN A 128 -30.80 -4.60 21.73
CA ASN A 128 -29.86 -3.53 22.09
C ASN A 128 -28.67 -3.96 22.96
N LEU A 129 -28.42 -5.26 23.11
CA LEU A 129 -27.21 -5.77 23.76
C LEU A 129 -26.17 -6.11 22.69
N PHE A 130 -25.26 -5.17 22.44
CA PHE A 130 -24.26 -5.26 21.37
C PHE A 130 -22.98 -5.95 21.85
N THR A 131 -23.04 -7.27 21.92
CA THR A 131 -21.90 -8.15 22.23
C THR A 131 -21.90 -9.32 21.25
N VAL A 132 -20.71 -9.84 20.97
CA VAL A 132 -20.55 -11.01 20.07
C VAL A 132 -21.37 -12.20 20.55
N ALA A 133 -21.38 -12.46 21.87
CA ALA A 133 -22.14 -13.56 22.46
C ALA A 133 -23.66 -13.42 22.29
N ASN A 134 -24.15 -12.23 21.97
CA ASN A 134 -25.57 -11.96 21.76
C ASN A 134 -26.02 -12.06 20.30
N ILE A 135 -25.10 -12.35 19.37
CA ILE A 135 -25.42 -12.59 17.97
C ILE A 135 -26.04 -13.98 17.83
N VAL A 136 -27.19 -14.06 17.17
CA VAL A 136 -27.81 -15.34 16.81
C VAL A 136 -26.96 -15.98 15.71
N MET A 137 -26.11 -16.93 16.09
CA MET A 137 -25.27 -17.65 15.15
C MET A 137 -26.09 -18.68 14.39
N GLY A 138 -26.19 -18.52 13.10
CA GLY A 138 -26.93 -19.41 12.21
C GLY A 138 -26.61 -19.08 10.77
N SER A 139 -27.40 -19.58 9.83
CA SER A 139 -27.20 -19.37 8.38
C SER A 139 -27.25 -17.90 7.95
N ASN A 140 -27.83 -17.04 8.78
CA ASN A 140 -28.08 -15.62 8.48
C ASN A 140 -27.04 -14.66 9.07
N ALA A 141 -26.24 -15.10 10.06
CA ALA A 141 -25.08 -14.34 10.52
C ALA A 141 -23.88 -14.61 9.61
N SER A 142 -22.95 -13.68 9.53
CA SER A 142 -21.71 -13.91 8.81
C SER A 142 -20.51 -13.75 9.72
N ILE A 143 -19.59 -14.69 9.57
CA ILE A 143 -18.26 -14.64 10.14
C ILE A 143 -17.30 -14.69 8.97
N ASN A 144 -16.40 -13.71 8.90
CA ASN A 144 -15.29 -13.73 7.95
C ASN A 144 -14.00 -13.57 8.72
N GLN A 145 -13.12 -14.54 8.58
CA GLN A 145 -11.84 -14.57 9.27
C GLN A 145 -10.73 -14.90 8.30
N GLU A 146 -9.69 -14.09 8.32
CA GLU A 146 -8.43 -14.36 7.65
C GLU A 146 -7.32 -14.45 8.69
N ILE A 147 -6.63 -15.58 8.67
CA ILE A 147 -5.55 -15.83 9.61
C ILE A 147 -4.26 -15.97 8.83
N ASP A 148 -3.27 -15.16 9.22
CA ASP A 148 -1.90 -15.26 8.72
C ASP A 148 -1.79 -15.15 7.18
N GLN A 149 -2.64 -14.32 6.58
CA GLN A 149 -2.56 -14.03 5.16
C GLN A 149 -1.24 -13.30 4.88
N ARG A 150 -0.34 -13.98 4.19
CA ARG A 150 1.01 -13.49 3.92
C ARG A 150 1.22 -13.25 2.43
N ARG A 151 1.83 -12.11 2.11
CA ARG A 151 2.34 -11.80 0.79
C ARG A 151 3.77 -11.31 0.90
N THR A 152 4.66 -11.93 0.13
CA THR A 152 6.06 -11.51 0.01
C THR A 152 6.34 -11.15 -1.44
N ILE A 153 6.96 -9.99 -1.65
CA ILE A 153 7.49 -9.57 -2.94
C ILE A 153 9.00 -9.37 -2.77
N GLN A 154 9.77 -10.03 -3.61
CA GLN A 154 11.21 -9.83 -3.74
C GLN A 154 11.47 -9.14 -5.06
N SER A 155 12.45 -8.25 -5.10
CA SER A 155 12.73 -7.46 -6.29
C SER A 155 14.22 -7.25 -6.47
N VAL A 156 14.64 -7.23 -7.74
CA VAL A 156 15.94 -6.71 -8.15
C VAL A 156 15.65 -5.54 -9.09
N PHE A 157 16.36 -4.44 -8.90
CA PHE A 157 16.15 -3.23 -9.68
C PHE A 157 17.46 -2.53 -10.00
N GLY A 158 17.45 -1.82 -11.12
CA GLY A 158 18.53 -0.96 -11.53
C GLY A 158 18.01 0.30 -12.21
N THR A 159 18.69 1.41 -11.99
CA THR A 159 18.44 2.69 -12.66
C THR A 159 19.78 3.25 -13.11
N ALA A 160 19.78 3.88 -14.27
CA ALA A 160 20.96 4.60 -14.77
C ALA A 160 20.50 5.87 -15.50
N GLN A 161 21.10 6.99 -15.17
CA GLN A 161 21.02 8.23 -15.94
C GLN A 161 22.40 8.53 -16.47
N ILE A 162 22.54 8.56 -17.78
CA ILE A 162 23.76 8.93 -18.49
C ILE A 162 23.57 10.32 -19.07
N GLY A 163 24.37 11.28 -18.62
CA GLY A 163 24.37 12.65 -19.13
C GLY A 163 25.56 12.92 -20.04
N PHE A 164 25.35 13.69 -21.10
CA PHE A 164 26.38 14.17 -21.99
C PHE A 164 26.29 15.69 -22.16
N ASP A 165 27.40 16.38 -21.87
CA ASP A 165 27.62 17.84 -22.02
C ASP A 165 26.54 18.67 -21.31
N GLU A 166 25.95 18.13 -20.19
CA GLU A 166 24.84 18.72 -19.45
C GLU A 166 23.58 19.02 -20.31
N ALA A 167 23.55 18.50 -21.53
CA ALA A 167 22.53 18.77 -22.53
C ALA A 167 21.66 17.54 -22.83
N LEU A 168 22.24 16.37 -22.98
CA LEU A 168 21.53 15.15 -23.31
C LEU A 168 21.55 14.20 -22.11
N TYR A 169 20.42 13.59 -21.80
CA TYR A 169 20.28 12.61 -20.72
C TYR A 169 19.51 11.39 -21.22
N LEU A 170 20.10 10.24 -21.01
CA LEU A 170 19.48 8.93 -21.23
C LEU A 170 19.16 8.33 -19.86
N ASP A 171 17.90 8.10 -19.61
CA ASP A 171 17.39 7.44 -18.41
C ASP A 171 17.00 5.99 -18.73
N ILE A 172 17.53 5.04 -17.99
CA ILE A 172 17.25 3.62 -18.14
C ILE A 172 16.82 3.11 -16.77
N THR A 173 15.71 2.41 -16.71
CA THR A 173 15.28 1.70 -15.51
C THR A 173 14.87 0.29 -15.85
N ALA A 174 15.17 -0.65 -14.95
CA ALA A 174 14.72 -2.02 -15.05
C ALA A 174 14.43 -2.57 -13.66
N ARG A 175 13.33 -3.30 -13.55
CA ARG A 175 12.95 -3.97 -12.30
C ARG A 175 12.35 -5.31 -12.61
N ASN A 176 12.69 -6.32 -11.80
CA ASN A 176 12.01 -7.61 -11.82
C ASN A 176 11.49 -7.95 -10.43
N ASP A 177 10.21 -8.31 -10.35
CA ASP A 177 9.51 -8.62 -9.11
C ASP A 177 9.05 -10.09 -9.11
N TRP A 178 9.32 -10.79 -8.00
CA TRP A 178 8.80 -12.13 -7.72
C TRP A 178 7.82 -12.04 -6.56
N SER A 179 6.60 -12.52 -6.76
CA SER A 179 5.54 -12.49 -5.75
C SER A 179 5.21 -13.88 -5.25
N SER A 180 5.10 -14.06 -3.93
CA SER A 180 4.65 -15.31 -3.32
C SER A 180 3.21 -15.70 -3.71
N THR A 181 2.41 -14.77 -4.21
CA THR A 181 1.05 -15.06 -4.71
C THR A 181 1.05 -15.88 -5.99
N LEU A 182 2.19 -15.98 -6.67
CA LEU A 182 2.39 -16.81 -7.87
C LEU A 182 3.01 -18.16 -7.54
N ALA A 183 3.21 -18.48 -6.27
CA ALA A 183 3.70 -19.78 -5.86
C ALA A 183 2.81 -20.88 -6.45
N HIS A 184 3.45 -21.93 -6.97
CA HIS A 184 2.79 -23.05 -7.66
C HIS A 184 2.11 -22.73 -9.00
N THR A 185 2.39 -21.58 -9.61
CA THR A 185 1.99 -21.26 -10.98
C THR A 185 3.19 -21.36 -11.93
N GLU A 186 2.94 -21.45 -13.24
CA GLU A 186 4.00 -21.43 -14.26
C GLU A 186 4.86 -20.15 -14.22
N SER A 187 4.28 -19.03 -13.76
CA SER A 187 4.95 -17.73 -13.65
C SER A 187 5.80 -17.56 -12.38
N MET A 188 5.89 -18.57 -11.52
CA MET A 188 6.61 -18.49 -10.24
C MET A 188 8.08 -18.10 -10.40
N ASN A 189 8.75 -18.62 -11.42
CA ASN A 189 10.19 -18.44 -11.63
C ASN A 189 10.53 -17.26 -12.56
N SER A 190 9.62 -16.83 -13.44
CA SER A 190 9.89 -15.77 -14.42
C SER A 190 9.81 -14.36 -13.82
N GLY A 191 8.98 -14.17 -12.79
CA GLY A 191 8.72 -12.83 -12.23
C GLY A 191 8.05 -11.88 -13.22
N PHE A 192 7.95 -10.63 -12.84
CA PHE A 192 7.45 -9.53 -13.68
C PHE A 192 8.57 -8.56 -13.96
N PHE A 193 8.92 -8.42 -15.24
CA PHE A 193 9.98 -7.52 -15.68
C PHE A 193 9.40 -6.20 -16.21
N TYR A 194 9.90 -5.08 -15.69
CA TYR A 194 9.46 -3.72 -16.02
C TYR A 194 10.66 -2.90 -16.52
N PRO A 195 10.93 -2.83 -17.81
CA PRO A 195 11.92 -1.92 -18.37
C PRO A 195 11.30 -0.56 -18.68
N SER A 196 12.12 0.50 -18.60
CA SER A 196 11.78 1.83 -19.11
C SER A 196 13.03 2.52 -19.63
N VAL A 197 12.89 3.25 -20.74
CA VAL A 197 13.95 4.06 -21.35
C VAL A 197 13.38 5.42 -21.66
N GLY A 198 14.07 6.47 -21.26
CA GLY A 198 13.71 7.84 -21.52
C GLY A 198 14.90 8.64 -22.07
N LEU A 199 14.61 9.60 -22.94
CA LEU A 199 15.60 10.54 -23.47
C LEU A 199 15.15 11.96 -23.16
N SER A 200 16.07 12.79 -22.67
CA SER A 200 15.83 14.22 -22.41
C SER A 200 16.91 15.05 -23.05
N TRP A 201 16.51 16.17 -23.68
CA TRP A 201 17.42 17.15 -24.25
C TRP A 201 17.13 18.55 -23.72
N ILE A 202 18.14 19.14 -23.07
CA ILE A 202 18.14 20.53 -22.63
C ILE A 202 18.73 21.38 -23.76
N ILE A 203 17.87 22.07 -24.47
CA ILE A 203 18.20 22.78 -25.71
C ILE A 203 19.16 23.92 -25.43
N ASN A 204 18.99 24.64 -24.31
CA ASN A 204 19.82 25.79 -23.94
C ASN A 204 21.32 25.45 -23.83
N ASN A 205 21.64 24.19 -23.44
CA ASN A 205 23.04 23.80 -23.28
C ASN A 205 23.70 23.40 -24.61
N SER A 206 22.90 23.19 -25.66
CA SER A 206 23.39 22.82 -27.00
C SER A 206 23.29 23.96 -28.02
N LEU A 207 22.26 24.79 -27.88
CA LEU A 207 21.94 25.85 -28.85
C LEU A 207 21.73 27.20 -28.15
N LYS A 208 22.18 28.27 -28.78
CA LYS A 208 21.83 29.62 -28.34
C LYS A 208 20.38 29.93 -28.73
N LEU A 209 19.52 30.02 -27.73
CA LEU A 209 18.13 30.39 -27.93
C LEU A 209 17.97 31.90 -27.95
N PRO A 210 16.92 32.45 -28.63
CA PRO A 210 16.56 33.86 -28.56
C PRO A 210 16.33 34.30 -27.10
N GLU A 211 16.64 35.57 -26.76
CA GLU A 211 16.59 36.08 -25.38
C GLU A 211 15.23 35.97 -24.70
N TRP A 212 14.14 35.86 -25.46
CA TRP A 212 12.79 35.67 -24.93
C TRP A 212 12.49 34.24 -24.55
N ILE A 213 13.35 33.25 -24.89
CA ILE A 213 13.26 31.87 -24.44
C ILE A 213 14.31 31.62 -23.35
N SER A 214 13.88 31.65 -22.10
CA SER A 214 14.78 31.44 -20.96
C SER A 214 15.20 29.97 -20.78
N PHE A 215 14.34 29.01 -21.18
CA PHE A 215 14.60 27.58 -21.03
C PHE A 215 13.81 26.74 -22.04
N GLY A 216 14.46 25.75 -22.63
CA GLY A 216 13.85 24.74 -23.51
C GLY A 216 14.32 23.34 -23.18
N LYS A 217 13.38 22.42 -22.93
CA LYS A 217 13.64 21.00 -22.70
C LYS A 217 12.63 20.15 -23.46
N VAL A 218 13.11 19.13 -24.16
CA VAL A 218 12.28 18.10 -24.80
C VAL A 218 12.60 16.76 -24.13
N ARG A 219 11.59 15.94 -23.93
CA ARG A 219 11.77 14.58 -23.42
C ARG A 219 10.75 13.64 -24.05
N GLY A 220 11.15 12.34 -24.19
CA GLY A 220 10.29 11.24 -24.59
C GLY A 220 10.68 9.97 -23.84
N SER A 221 9.70 9.12 -23.55
CA SER A 221 9.88 7.82 -22.89
C SER A 221 8.85 6.83 -23.39
#